data_ff5fd89095b5db80b412fb758ba18e05
#
_entry.id   ff5fd89095b5db80b412fb758ba18e05
#
_cell.length_a   1.000
_cell.length_b   1.000
_cell.length_c   1.000
_cell.angle_alpha   90.00
_cell.angle_beta   90.00
_cell.angle_gamma   90.00
#
_symmetry.space_group_name_H-M   'P 1'
#
loop_
_entity.id
_entity.type
_entity.pdbx_description
1 polymer ?
#
loop_
_entity_poly.entity_id
_entity_poly.type
_entity_poly.pdbx_seq_one_letter_code
_entity_poly.pdbx_strand_id
1 'polypeptide(L)'
;MSIECPKCGSQDVRRMSMTYKMGVQNTRTRSIGGGLALSLLGPMIGMGGAVSRGQNTSLLAAQVAPPKRKSPALRAILWFFGMCAVLWVVTMIMLVTTHHHTTPPLLNLFLFLLIFGVPAFQGILAARYNRKVYPEQLAQWDRIFICERCGNQFVPNLDFG
;
A
#
# COMPACT_ATOMS: atom_id res chain seq x y z
N MET A 1 -15.12 12.73 33.14
CA MET A 1 -14.05 13.68 32.75
C MET A 1 -14.32 14.09 31.30
N SER A 2 -14.54 15.38 31.04
CA SER A 2 -14.70 15.92 29.70
C SER A 2 -13.31 16.22 29.13
N ILE A 3 -13.03 15.72 27.92
CA ILE A 3 -11.78 16.03 27.21
C ILE A 3 -12.02 17.34 26.46
N GLU A 4 -11.22 18.36 26.76
CA GLU A 4 -11.32 19.67 26.11
C GLU A 4 -10.11 19.90 25.20
N CYS A 5 -10.31 20.62 24.10
CA CYS A 5 -9.25 20.96 23.17
C CYS A 5 -8.28 21.97 23.81
N PRO A 6 -6.97 21.69 23.89
CA PRO A 6 -6.00 22.60 24.52
C PRO A 6 -5.82 23.92 23.76
N LYS A 7 -6.28 24.02 22.50
CA LYS A 7 -6.14 25.21 21.67
C LYS A 7 -7.35 26.13 21.72
N CYS A 8 -8.56 25.60 21.75
CA CYS A 8 -9.80 26.41 21.65
C CYS A 8 -10.82 26.15 22.77
N GLY A 9 -10.52 25.28 23.74
CA GLY A 9 -11.41 24.96 24.87
C GLY A 9 -12.71 24.22 24.48
N SER A 10 -12.86 23.81 23.22
CA SER A 10 -14.09 23.14 22.74
C SER A 10 -14.11 21.70 23.24
N GLN A 11 -15.31 21.23 23.59
CA GLN A 11 -15.59 19.84 23.95
C GLN A 11 -15.88 18.95 22.74
N ASP A 12 -15.97 19.54 21.52
CA ASP A 12 -16.18 18.82 20.25
C ASP A 12 -14.90 18.11 19.82
N VAL A 13 -14.53 17.09 20.59
CA VAL A 13 -13.28 16.34 20.40
C VAL A 13 -13.62 14.87 20.14
N ARG A 14 -13.02 14.30 19.10
CA ARG A 14 -13.21 12.89 18.73
C ARG A 14 -11.90 12.19 18.51
N ARG A 15 -11.88 10.87 18.72
CA ARG A 15 -10.71 10.03 18.34
C ARG A 15 -10.55 10.00 16.83
N MET A 16 -9.31 10.08 16.35
CA MET A 16 -9.01 9.98 14.92
C MET A 16 -9.58 8.70 14.30
N SER A 17 -9.51 7.59 14.99
CA SER A 17 -10.06 6.30 14.51
C SER A 17 -11.56 6.33 14.29
N MET A 18 -12.32 7.04 15.13
CA MET A 18 -13.77 7.21 14.96
C MET A 18 -14.09 8.13 13.79
N THR A 19 -13.42 9.27 13.68
CA THR A 19 -13.59 10.22 12.58
C THR A 19 -13.27 9.57 11.22
N TYR A 20 -12.21 8.77 11.16
CA TYR A 20 -11.88 8.02 9.97
C TYR A 20 -12.98 7.01 9.59
N LYS A 21 -13.45 6.19 10.55
CA LYS A 21 -14.48 5.18 10.30
C LYS A 21 -15.80 5.80 9.83
N MET A 22 -16.20 6.94 10.37
CA MET A 22 -17.42 7.65 9.95
C MET A 22 -17.28 8.30 8.57
N GLY A 23 -16.09 8.76 8.22
CA GLY A 23 -15.85 9.42 6.93
C GLY A 23 -15.49 8.48 5.78
N VAL A 24 -15.36 7.17 6.03
CA VAL A 24 -15.07 6.16 4.99
C VAL A 24 -16.32 5.35 4.71
N GLN A 25 -16.89 5.54 3.52
CA GLN A 25 -17.97 4.71 3.00
C GLN A 25 -17.43 3.70 1.99
N ASN A 26 -17.61 2.42 2.29
CA ASN A 26 -17.28 1.34 1.36
C ASN A 26 -18.46 1.12 0.42
N THR A 27 -18.34 1.56 -0.82
CA THR A 27 -19.34 1.34 -1.85
C THR A 27 -18.93 0.08 -2.64
N ARG A 28 -19.78 -0.94 -2.59
CA ARG A 28 -19.63 -2.14 -3.40
C ARG A 28 -20.67 -2.11 -4.50
N THR A 29 -20.27 -1.73 -5.70
CA THR A 29 -21.14 -1.74 -6.87
C THR A 29 -20.91 -3.04 -7.64
N ARG A 30 -21.98 -3.79 -7.84
CA ARG A 30 -21.97 -5.00 -8.66
C ARG A 30 -22.66 -4.65 -9.98
N SER A 31 -21.90 -4.49 -11.05
CA SER A 31 -22.46 -4.29 -12.37
C SER A 31 -22.39 -5.62 -13.13
N ILE A 32 -23.55 -6.08 -13.60
CA ILE A 32 -23.65 -7.20 -14.56
C ILE A 32 -23.87 -6.53 -15.91
N GLY A 33 -22.86 -6.56 -16.76
CA GLY A 33 -22.93 -6.03 -18.11
C GLY A 33 -22.72 -7.16 -19.11
N GLY A 34 -23.64 -7.29 -20.08
CA GLY A 34 -23.42 -8.08 -21.28
C GLY A 34 -22.78 -7.17 -22.33
N GLY A 35 -21.62 -7.54 -22.85
CA GLY A 35 -20.94 -6.82 -23.93
C GLY A 35 -20.61 -7.74 -25.10
N LEU A 36 -20.85 -7.25 -26.32
CA LEU A 36 -20.33 -7.84 -27.54
C LEU A 36 -18.89 -7.37 -27.74
N ALA A 37 -17.91 -8.26 -27.56
CA ALA A 37 -16.53 -7.98 -27.90
C ALA A 37 -16.20 -8.61 -29.27
N LEU A 38 -15.81 -7.78 -30.23
CA LEU A 38 -15.23 -8.21 -31.49
C LEU A 38 -13.75 -8.55 -31.23
N SER A 39 -13.44 -9.84 -31.19
CA SER A 39 -12.06 -10.31 -31.21
C SER A 39 -11.67 -10.79 -32.61
N LEU A 40 -10.36 -10.80 -32.87
CA LEU A 40 -9.79 -11.32 -34.15
C LEU A 40 -10.19 -12.79 -34.47
N LEU A 41 -10.82 -13.48 -33.52
CA LEU A 41 -11.27 -14.88 -33.61
C LEU A 41 -12.80 -15.02 -33.77
N GLY A 42 -13.55 -13.92 -33.96
CA GLY A 42 -15.00 -13.92 -34.11
C GLY A 42 -15.78 -13.25 -32.99
N PRO A 43 -17.10 -13.07 -33.16
CA PRO A 43 -17.92 -12.41 -32.11
C PRO A 43 -18.07 -13.33 -30.91
N MET A 44 -17.50 -12.90 -29.77
CA MET A 44 -17.71 -13.54 -28.48
C MET A 44 -18.76 -12.78 -27.67
N ILE A 45 -19.81 -13.48 -27.29
CA ILE A 45 -20.81 -12.99 -26.33
C ILE A 45 -20.28 -13.36 -24.95
N GLY A 46 -19.75 -12.39 -24.22
CA GLY A 46 -19.27 -12.56 -22.86
C GLY A 46 -20.23 -11.92 -21.86
N MET A 47 -20.80 -12.71 -20.95
CA MET A 47 -21.41 -12.18 -19.72
C MET A 47 -20.30 -11.97 -18.70
N GLY A 48 -19.82 -10.74 -18.56
CA GLY A 48 -18.83 -10.35 -17.57
C GLY A 48 -19.48 -9.62 -16.40
N GLY A 49 -19.34 -10.15 -15.19
CA GLY A 49 -19.68 -9.42 -13.96
C GLY A 49 -18.46 -8.64 -13.46
N ALA A 50 -18.51 -7.32 -13.47
CA ALA A 50 -17.49 -6.48 -12.83
C ALA A 50 -17.92 -6.12 -11.42
N VAL A 51 -17.08 -6.45 -10.42
CA VAL A 51 -17.26 -6.01 -9.05
C VAL A 51 -16.34 -4.83 -8.80
N SER A 52 -16.90 -3.63 -8.81
CA SER A 52 -16.16 -2.42 -8.46
C SER A 52 -16.26 -2.19 -6.94
N ARG A 53 -15.11 -2.05 -6.29
CA ARG A 53 -15.01 -1.63 -4.89
C ARG A 53 -14.48 -0.22 -4.87
N GLY A 54 -15.35 0.74 -4.60
CA GLY A 54 -15.01 2.13 -4.39
C GLY A 54 -14.96 2.44 -2.89
N GLN A 55 -14.00 3.24 -2.47
CA GLN A 55 -13.99 3.87 -1.15
C GLN A 55 -14.15 5.36 -1.35
N ASN A 56 -15.27 5.90 -0.88
CA ASN A 56 -15.46 7.33 -0.81
C ASN A 56 -14.98 7.79 0.56
N THR A 57 -13.94 8.62 0.57
CA THR A 57 -13.40 9.21 1.80
C THR A 57 -13.73 10.68 1.84
N SER A 58 -14.29 11.16 2.96
CA SER A 58 -14.44 12.59 3.18
C SER A 58 -13.07 13.26 3.32
N LEU A 59 -12.97 14.57 3.06
CA LEU A 59 -11.73 15.32 3.20
C LEU A 59 -11.14 15.20 4.62
N LEU A 60 -11.99 15.22 5.64
CA LEU A 60 -11.57 15.02 7.03
C LEU A 60 -11.02 13.61 7.27
N ALA A 61 -11.67 12.58 6.73
CA ALA A 61 -11.19 11.20 6.86
C ALA A 61 -9.84 11.01 6.13
N ALA A 62 -9.62 11.69 5.00
CA ALA A 62 -8.35 11.63 4.30
C ALA A 62 -7.19 12.25 5.11
N GLN A 63 -7.46 13.32 5.86
CA GLN A 63 -6.47 13.99 6.73
C GLN A 63 -6.09 13.15 7.95
N VAL A 64 -7.05 12.38 8.49
CA VAL A 64 -6.84 11.51 9.67
C VAL A 64 -6.60 10.05 9.30
N ALA A 65 -6.18 9.79 8.07
CA ALA A 65 -5.98 8.42 7.59
C ALA A 65 -4.93 7.66 8.42
N PRO A 66 -5.18 6.36 8.72
CA PRO A 66 -4.24 5.55 9.48
C PRO A 66 -2.94 5.30 8.71
N PRO A 67 -1.84 4.98 9.39
CA PRO A 67 -0.59 4.58 8.75
C PRO A 67 -0.82 3.40 7.81
N LYS A 68 -0.19 3.42 6.63
CA LYS A 68 -0.39 2.37 5.61
C LYS A 68 0.50 1.17 5.87
N ARG A 69 -0.06 -0.02 5.77
CA ARG A 69 0.71 -1.27 5.75
C ARG A 69 1.56 -1.36 4.48
N LYS A 70 2.78 -1.84 4.63
CA LYS A 70 3.64 -2.12 3.48
C LYS A 70 3.29 -3.50 2.93
N SER A 71 2.92 -3.59 1.66
CA SER A 71 2.69 -4.88 1.01
C SER A 71 4.04 -5.58 0.73
N PRO A 72 4.36 -6.69 1.40
CA PRO A 72 5.61 -7.41 1.15
C PRO A 72 5.64 -8.04 -0.24
N ALA A 73 4.50 -8.58 -0.70
CA ALA A 73 4.37 -9.19 -2.02
C ALA A 73 4.57 -8.15 -3.13
N LEU A 74 3.89 -7.00 -3.06
CA LEU A 74 4.02 -5.96 -4.07
C LEU A 74 5.46 -5.43 -4.16
N ARG A 75 6.13 -5.24 -3.03
CA ARG A 75 7.54 -4.83 -3.02
C ARG A 75 8.44 -5.88 -3.65
N ALA A 76 8.28 -7.15 -3.26
CA ALA A 76 9.08 -8.23 -3.83
C ALA A 76 8.88 -8.33 -5.35
N ILE A 77 7.63 -8.23 -5.82
CA ILE A 77 7.28 -8.26 -7.24
C ILE A 77 7.91 -7.08 -8.00
N LEU A 78 7.77 -5.85 -7.49
CA LEU A 78 8.35 -4.67 -8.14
C LEU A 78 9.88 -4.76 -8.24
N TRP A 79 10.54 -5.20 -7.15
CA TRP A 79 12.00 -5.40 -7.18
C TRP A 79 12.41 -6.53 -8.11
N PHE A 80 11.64 -7.63 -8.17
CA PHE A 80 11.90 -8.74 -9.09
C PHE A 80 11.85 -8.28 -10.55
N PHE A 81 10.77 -7.62 -10.96
CA PHE A 81 10.65 -7.10 -12.33
C PHE A 81 11.70 -6.03 -12.64
N GLY A 82 12.01 -5.15 -11.68
CA GLY A 82 13.08 -4.16 -11.82
C GLY A 82 14.43 -4.82 -12.07
N MET A 83 14.79 -5.85 -11.29
CA MET A 83 16.03 -6.61 -11.49
C MET A 83 16.06 -7.36 -12.82
N CYS A 84 14.95 -7.99 -13.21
CA CYS A 84 14.85 -8.64 -14.52
C CYS A 84 15.04 -7.65 -15.67
N ALA A 85 14.44 -6.46 -15.59
CA ALA A 85 14.61 -5.42 -16.61
C ALA A 85 16.07 -4.94 -16.72
N VAL A 86 16.72 -4.67 -15.58
CA VAL A 86 18.13 -4.27 -15.56
C VAL A 86 19.03 -5.35 -16.17
N LEU A 87 18.82 -6.61 -15.79
CA LEU A 87 19.60 -7.73 -16.32
C LEU A 87 19.37 -7.93 -17.82
N TRP A 88 18.12 -7.77 -18.27
CA TRP A 88 17.81 -7.84 -19.71
C TRP A 88 18.59 -6.76 -20.49
N VAL A 89 18.61 -5.53 -20.00
CA VAL A 89 19.39 -4.44 -20.62
C VAL A 89 20.87 -4.74 -20.61
N VAL A 90 21.43 -5.21 -19.48
CA VAL A 90 22.84 -5.57 -19.37
C VAL A 90 23.21 -6.71 -20.33
N THR A 91 22.37 -7.76 -20.43
CA THR A 91 22.60 -8.85 -21.37
C THR A 91 22.55 -8.39 -22.82
N MET A 92 21.63 -7.48 -23.19
CA MET A 92 21.56 -6.90 -24.51
C MET A 92 22.82 -6.08 -24.84
N ILE A 93 23.31 -5.27 -23.92
CA ILE A 93 24.57 -4.51 -24.10
C ILE A 93 25.76 -5.47 -24.27
N MET A 94 25.85 -6.50 -23.46
CA MET A 94 26.92 -7.51 -23.55
C MET A 94 26.88 -8.28 -24.88
N LEU A 95 25.69 -8.63 -25.38
CA LEU A 95 25.50 -9.28 -26.68
C LEU A 95 26.01 -8.41 -27.85
N VAL A 96 25.79 -7.11 -27.76
CA VAL A 96 26.24 -6.16 -28.80
C VAL A 96 27.76 -5.90 -28.74
N THR A 97 28.33 -5.88 -27.53
CA THR A 97 29.76 -5.51 -27.33
C THR A 97 30.72 -6.69 -27.37
N THR A 98 30.25 -7.92 -27.08
CA THR A 98 31.14 -9.11 -27.01
C THR A 98 30.63 -10.23 -27.91
N HIS A 99 31.46 -10.64 -28.86
CA HIS A 99 31.19 -11.81 -29.71
C HIS A 99 31.32 -13.18 -29.01
N HIS A 100 31.71 -13.21 -27.72
CA HIS A 100 31.90 -14.45 -26.95
C HIS A 100 30.77 -14.68 -25.93
N HIS A 101 30.05 -15.78 -26.12
CA HIS A 101 28.81 -16.12 -25.39
C HIS A 101 28.98 -17.00 -24.14
N THR A 102 30.18 -17.22 -23.64
CA THR A 102 30.42 -18.08 -22.48
C THR A 102 30.53 -17.24 -21.20
N THR A 103 29.44 -17.05 -20.52
CA THR A 103 29.47 -16.45 -19.17
C THR A 103 30.05 -17.44 -18.16
N PRO A 104 31.01 -17.03 -17.32
CA PRO A 104 31.57 -17.91 -16.29
C PRO A 104 30.50 -18.36 -15.31
N PRO A 105 30.54 -19.63 -14.83
CA PRO A 105 29.50 -20.19 -13.95
C PRO A 105 29.34 -19.42 -12.64
N LEU A 106 30.41 -18.84 -12.11
CA LEU A 106 30.38 -17.98 -10.93
C LEU A 106 29.55 -16.70 -11.12
N LEU A 107 29.63 -16.11 -12.31
CA LEU A 107 28.82 -14.92 -12.65
C LEU A 107 27.33 -15.27 -12.71
N ASN A 108 26.99 -16.42 -13.30
CA ASN A 108 25.60 -16.88 -13.35
C ASN A 108 25.03 -17.14 -11.95
N LEU A 109 25.82 -17.77 -11.05
CA LEU A 109 25.42 -17.98 -9.67
C LEU A 109 25.19 -16.65 -8.94
N PHE A 110 26.09 -15.69 -9.13
CA PHE A 110 25.96 -14.36 -8.53
C PHE A 110 24.71 -13.62 -9.02
N LEU A 111 24.44 -13.64 -10.32
CA LEU A 111 23.24 -13.04 -10.90
C LEU A 111 21.96 -13.71 -10.37
N PHE A 112 21.96 -15.04 -10.24
CA PHE A 112 20.84 -15.78 -9.66
C PHE A 112 20.57 -15.34 -8.22
N LEU A 113 21.60 -15.22 -7.39
CA LEU A 113 21.46 -14.74 -6.01
C LEU A 113 20.94 -13.30 -5.94
N LEU A 114 21.34 -12.44 -6.86
CA LEU A 114 20.80 -11.07 -6.93
C LEU A 114 19.33 -11.05 -7.34
N ILE A 115 18.94 -11.81 -8.37
CA ILE A 115 17.56 -11.83 -8.89
C ILE A 115 16.57 -12.31 -7.82
N PHE A 116 16.93 -13.32 -7.06
CA PHE A 116 16.02 -13.89 -6.05
C PHE A 116 16.27 -13.36 -4.64
N GLY A 117 17.51 -13.10 -4.28
CA GLY A 117 17.90 -12.64 -2.95
C GLY A 117 17.41 -11.23 -2.62
N VAL A 118 17.56 -10.29 -3.56
CA VAL A 118 17.15 -8.89 -3.31
C VAL A 118 15.65 -8.75 -3.13
N PRO A 119 14.78 -9.30 -4.02
CA PRO A 119 13.33 -9.26 -3.82
C PRO A 119 12.88 -9.96 -2.54
N ALA A 120 13.46 -11.13 -2.22
CA ALA A 120 13.16 -11.85 -0.99
C ALA A 120 13.52 -11.02 0.25
N PHE A 121 14.69 -10.40 0.26
CA PHE A 121 15.13 -9.52 1.35
C PHE A 121 14.21 -8.33 1.53
N GLN A 122 13.78 -7.66 0.45
CA GLN A 122 12.83 -6.55 0.50
C GLN A 122 11.45 -6.98 1.02
N GLY A 123 11.01 -8.18 0.65
CA GLY A 123 9.79 -8.79 1.20
C GLY A 123 9.88 -9.02 2.71
N ILE A 124 11.01 -9.55 3.19
CA ILE A 124 11.27 -9.78 4.61
C ILE A 124 11.30 -8.45 5.39
N LEU A 125 11.96 -7.42 4.86
CA LEU A 125 11.98 -6.09 5.49
C LEU A 125 10.58 -5.49 5.62
N ALA A 126 9.75 -5.61 4.58
CA ALA A 126 8.36 -5.15 4.64
C ALA A 126 7.52 -5.94 5.64
N ALA A 127 7.74 -7.25 5.73
CA ALA A 127 7.07 -8.11 6.72
C ALA A 127 7.50 -7.77 8.16
N ARG A 128 8.79 -7.54 8.40
CA ARG A 128 9.32 -7.11 9.71
C ARG A 128 8.75 -5.75 10.12
N TYR A 129 8.67 -4.81 9.20
CA TYR A 129 8.04 -3.52 9.45
C TYR A 129 6.57 -3.69 9.88
N ASN A 130 5.81 -4.51 9.16
CA ASN A 130 4.40 -4.75 9.47
C ASN A 130 4.18 -5.44 10.82
N ARG A 131 5.15 -6.25 11.28
CA ARG A 131 5.06 -6.96 12.57
C ARG A 131 5.48 -6.11 13.76
N LYS A 132 6.53 -5.28 13.61
CA LYS A 132 7.12 -4.55 14.73
C LYS A 132 6.70 -3.09 14.76
N VAL A 133 6.84 -2.38 13.65
CA VAL A 133 6.69 -0.92 13.60
C VAL A 133 5.24 -0.50 13.37
N TYR A 134 4.54 -1.21 12.47
CA TYR A 134 3.17 -0.86 12.13
C TYR A 134 2.18 -0.91 13.31
N PRO A 135 2.17 -1.95 14.20
CA PRO A 135 1.23 -1.99 15.30
C PRO A 135 1.47 -0.88 16.32
N GLU A 136 2.73 -0.49 16.56
CA GLU A 136 3.06 0.62 17.44
C GLU A 136 2.57 1.95 16.87
N GLN A 137 2.81 2.19 15.59
CA GLN A 137 2.30 3.39 14.90
C GLN A 137 0.78 3.45 14.90
N LEU A 138 0.11 2.30 14.71
CA LEU A 138 -1.35 2.22 14.75
C LEU A 138 -1.88 2.50 16.16
N ALA A 139 -1.23 1.97 17.20
CA ALA A 139 -1.60 2.22 18.58
C ALA A 139 -1.40 3.69 18.98
N GLN A 140 -0.33 4.34 18.51
CA GLN A 140 -0.11 5.77 18.69
C GLN A 140 -1.20 6.59 17.97
N TRP A 141 -1.50 6.25 16.73
CA TRP A 141 -2.54 6.92 15.95
C TRP A 141 -3.93 6.81 16.62
N ASP A 142 -4.26 5.66 17.20
CA ASP A 142 -5.55 5.46 17.89
C ASP A 142 -5.70 6.29 19.18
N ARG A 143 -4.60 6.75 19.76
CA ARG A 143 -4.59 7.63 20.94
C ARG A 143 -4.74 9.11 20.64
N ILE A 144 -4.61 9.50 19.37
CA ILE A 144 -4.71 10.89 18.97
C ILE A 144 -6.18 11.30 18.84
N PHE A 145 -6.50 12.46 19.37
CA PHE A 145 -7.79 13.13 19.26
C PHE A 145 -7.69 14.31 18.29
N ILE A 146 -8.78 14.60 17.61
CA ILE A 146 -8.94 15.76 16.76
C ILE A 146 -10.10 16.60 17.25
N CYS A 147 -9.92 17.91 17.29
CA CYS A 147 -10.98 18.86 17.56
C CYS A 147 -11.72 19.17 16.25
N GLU A 148 -13.04 18.95 16.20
CA GLU A 148 -13.84 19.22 15.00
C GLU A 148 -13.97 20.72 14.71
N ARG A 149 -13.80 21.58 15.73
CA ARG A 149 -13.93 23.03 15.59
C ARG A 149 -12.68 23.73 15.04
N CYS A 150 -11.50 23.36 15.49
CA CYS A 150 -10.25 24.03 15.10
C CYS A 150 -9.24 23.13 14.37
N GLY A 151 -9.55 21.82 14.20
CA GLY A 151 -8.69 20.86 13.52
C GLY A 151 -7.41 20.50 14.30
N ASN A 152 -7.26 20.97 15.55
CA ASN A 152 -6.07 20.65 16.36
C ASN A 152 -6.02 19.18 16.72
N GLN A 153 -4.84 18.57 16.52
CA GLN A 153 -4.58 17.16 16.88
C GLN A 153 -3.75 17.12 18.14
N PHE A 154 -4.18 16.32 19.13
CA PHE A 154 -3.50 16.22 20.41
C PHE A 154 -3.72 14.85 21.05
N VAL A 155 -2.83 14.48 21.94
CA VAL A 155 -2.98 13.31 22.81
C VAL A 155 -3.43 13.83 24.17
N PRO A 156 -4.63 13.45 24.66
CA PRO A 156 -5.06 13.86 25.96
C PRO A 156 -4.16 13.21 27.02
N ASN A 157 -3.69 14.00 27.97
CA ASN A 157 -3.05 13.49 29.19
C ASN A 157 -4.16 12.87 30.05
N LEU A 158 -4.41 11.58 29.85
CA LEU A 158 -5.25 10.79 30.73
C LEU A 158 -4.36 10.32 31.88
N ASP A 159 -4.15 11.18 32.88
CA ASP A 159 -3.60 10.76 34.16
C ASP A 159 -4.67 9.89 34.81
N PHE A 160 -4.54 8.59 34.63
CA PHE A 160 -5.29 7.62 35.43
C PHE A 160 -4.64 7.62 36.82
N GLY A 161 -5.12 8.51 37.72
CA GLY A 161 -4.79 8.48 39.12
C GLY A 161 -5.40 7.25 39.80
#